data_14d84ec539055c4030c780d503f2299c
#
_entry.id   14d84ec539055c4030c780d503f2299c
#
_cell.length_a   1.000
_cell.length_b   1.000
_cell.length_c   1.000
_cell.angle_alpha   90.00
_cell.angle_beta   90.00
_cell.angle_gamma   90.00
#
_symmetry.space_group_name_H-M   'P 1'
#
loop_
_entity.id
_entity.type
_entity.pdbx_description
1 polymer ?
#
loop_
_entity_poly.entity_id
_entity_poly.type
_entity_poly.pdbx_seq_one_letter_code
_entity_poly.pdbx_strand_id
1 'polypeptide(L)'
;MLKGVVLNHKSQANTDFKPNPNLLSNAKQNLNHANWIDSKHLKVKQHNGGVTLNLPRNIVKNYKDMYIEMDVELLSPDKEHKIGVNEYSQERNRLSYKYRRFVSPVTMRAKASNQLNIKMSKGVYRFKVKGIYGENYQTLKKASQQLQPVKVKKERNGFTIIKKKKEHGYLVLPMVYAKGMHAMANGKPLKVQQGNGIMTTIPVKEGQAKIKLSYTPPYFYLLITVSCIGIILSILFTHYVKRK
;
A
#
# COMPACT_ATOMS: atom_id res chain seq x y z
N MET A 1 -14.70 8.48 -13.25
CA MET A 1 -15.77 8.22 -12.27
C MET A 1 -15.18 7.38 -11.15
N LEU A 2 -15.34 7.78 -9.90
CA LEU A 2 -14.87 6.99 -8.75
C LEU A 2 -15.74 5.74 -8.63
N LYS A 3 -15.14 4.56 -8.84
CA LYS A 3 -15.83 3.26 -8.71
C LYS A 3 -15.30 2.56 -7.46
N GLY A 4 -16.09 1.63 -6.93
CA GLY A 4 -15.64 0.78 -5.81
C GLY A 4 -15.72 1.42 -4.42
N VAL A 5 -16.46 2.52 -4.25
CA VAL A 5 -16.78 3.01 -2.92
C VAL A 5 -17.75 2.04 -2.25
N VAL A 6 -17.39 1.58 -1.06
CA VAL A 6 -18.17 0.60 -0.31
C VAL A 6 -18.44 1.09 1.11
N LEU A 7 -19.57 0.65 1.67
CA LEU A 7 -19.88 0.81 3.08
C LEU A 7 -19.48 -0.47 3.82
N ASN A 8 -18.67 -0.32 4.83
CA ASN A 8 -18.30 -1.39 5.75
C ASN A 8 -19.02 -1.20 7.08
N HIS A 9 -19.95 -2.10 7.40
CA HIS A 9 -20.71 -2.06 8.67
C HIS A 9 -19.88 -2.49 9.88
N LYS A 10 -18.82 -3.26 9.69
CA LYS A 10 -17.89 -3.57 10.77
C LYS A 10 -16.97 -2.38 11.00
N SER A 11 -16.91 -1.95 12.21
CA SER A 11 -16.35 -0.70 12.71
C SER A 11 -14.88 -0.42 12.41
N GLN A 12 -14.22 -1.24 11.64
CA GLN A 12 -12.78 -1.12 11.48
C GLN A 12 -12.41 -0.95 10.00
N ALA A 13 -12.66 0.24 9.50
CA ALA A 13 -11.86 0.78 8.40
C ALA A 13 -10.41 1.02 8.89
N ASN A 14 -10.00 0.35 9.92
CA ASN A 14 -8.98 0.78 10.82
C ASN A 14 -7.60 0.25 10.44
N THR A 15 -6.65 1.05 10.84
CA THR A 15 -5.24 0.85 11.04
C THR A 15 -4.86 -0.42 11.84
N ASP A 16 -5.75 -1.03 12.58
CA ASP A 16 -5.55 -2.28 13.30
C ASP A 16 -5.70 -3.51 12.38
N PHE A 17 -5.09 -3.42 11.22
CA PHE A 17 -4.84 -4.62 10.42
C PHE A 17 -3.96 -5.55 11.27
N LYS A 18 -4.59 -6.58 11.83
CA LYS A 18 -3.84 -7.69 12.40
C LYS A 18 -3.34 -8.52 11.23
N PRO A 19 -2.06 -8.51 10.93
CA PRO A 19 -1.54 -9.35 9.87
C PRO A 19 -1.86 -10.80 10.19
N ASN A 20 -2.04 -11.61 9.16
CA ASN A 20 -2.09 -13.06 9.31
C ASN A 20 -0.86 -13.51 10.10
N PRO A 21 -0.97 -14.59 10.89
CA PRO A 21 0.18 -15.06 11.68
C PRO A 21 1.39 -15.27 10.78
N ASN A 22 2.55 -14.79 11.25
CA ASN A 22 3.79 -15.00 10.54
C ASN A 22 4.21 -16.46 10.70
N LEU A 23 4.25 -17.19 9.60
CA LEU A 23 4.58 -18.60 9.54
C LEU A 23 6.09 -18.87 9.46
N LEU A 24 6.92 -17.84 9.46
CA LEU A 24 8.38 -17.98 9.32
C LEU A 24 8.99 -18.80 10.45
N SER A 25 8.46 -18.70 11.67
CA SER A 25 8.93 -19.51 12.81
C SER A 25 8.74 -21.02 12.62
N ASN A 26 7.83 -21.41 11.72
CA ASN A 26 7.57 -22.81 11.37
C ASN A 26 8.40 -23.29 10.18
N ALA A 27 9.13 -22.40 9.52
CA ALA A 27 9.88 -22.72 8.32
C ALA A 27 11.30 -23.18 8.66
N LYS A 28 11.73 -24.28 8.01
CA LYS A 28 13.14 -24.69 8.00
C LYS A 28 13.79 -24.13 6.73
N GLN A 29 14.94 -23.49 6.90
CA GLN A 29 15.67 -22.87 5.80
C GLN A 29 16.76 -23.79 5.30
N ASN A 30 16.84 -23.99 3.99
CA ASN A 30 17.92 -24.66 3.28
C ASN A 30 18.48 -23.74 2.19
N LEU A 31 19.75 -23.94 1.83
CA LEU A 31 20.40 -23.18 0.77
C LEU A 31 20.47 -24.03 -0.51
N ASN A 32 20.25 -23.37 -1.65
CA ASN A 32 20.38 -23.96 -2.97
C ASN A 32 21.39 -23.14 -3.79
N HIS A 33 22.53 -23.73 -4.14
CA HIS A 33 23.62 -23.06 -4.84
C HIS A 33 23.98 -21.68 -4.27
N ALA A 34 23.90 -21.58 -2.94
CA ALA A 34 24.18 -20.36 -2.19
C ALA A 34 24.90 -20.71 -0.88
N ASN A 35 25.57 -19.75 -0.28
CA ASN A 35 26.13 -19.86 1.06
C ASN A 35 26.06 -18.51 1.78
N TRP A 36 25.91 -18.55 3.08
CA TRP A 36 26.07 -17.39 3.91
C TRP A 36 27.55 -17.00 4.03
N ILE A 37 27.87 -15.73 3.79
CA ILE A 37 29.17 -15.16 4.07
C ILE A 37 29.26 -14.82 5.57
N ASP A 38 28.17 -14.25 6.07
CA ASP A 38 27.94 -13.94 7.47
C ASP A 38 26.42 -13.95 7.77
N SER A 39 26.00 -13.51 8.94
CA SER A 39 24.59 -13.49 9.36
C SER A 39 23.64 -12.64 8.51
N LYS A 40 24.17 -11.81 7.63
CA LYS A 40 23.39 -10.84 6.82
C LYS A 40 23.66 -10.95 5.33
N HIS A 41 24.78 -11.55 4.93
CA HIS A 41 25.23 -11.55 3.55
C HIS A 41 25.17 -12.95 2.95
N LEU A 42 24.37 -13.11 1.91
CA LEU A 42 24.17 -14.35 1.14
C LEU A 42 24.90 -14.24 -0.20
N LYS A 43 25.77 -15.19 -0.50
CA LYS A 43 26.40 -15.35 -1.80
C LYS A 43 25.65 -16.39 -2.62
N VAL A 44 25.04 -16.00 -3.71
CA VAL A 44 24.40 -16.86 -4.69
C VAL A 44 25.43 -17.20 -5.78
N LYS A 45 25.72 -18.49 -5.96
CA LYS A 45 26.83 -18.95 -6.81
C LYS A 45 26.45 -19.06 -8.29
N GLN A 46 25.17 -19.28 -8.58
CA GLN A 46 24.64 -19.40 -9.94
C GLN A 46 23.23 -18.84 -10.06
N HIS A 47 22.76 -18.62 -11.27
CA HIS A 47 21.38 -18.18 -11.52
C HIS A 47 20.37 -19.19 -10.96
N ASN A 48 19.26 -18.67 -10.44
CA ASN A 48 18.23 -19.44 -9.76
C ASN A 48 18.68 -20.16 -8.47
N GLY A 49 19.87 -19.86 -7.97
CA GLY A 49 20.27 -20.22 -6.63
C GLY A 49 19.58 -19.34 -5.58
N GLY A 50 19.68 -19.69 -4.31
CA GLY A 50 19.09 -18.89 -3.23
C GLY A 50 18.71 -19.70 -2.01
N VAL A 51 17.50 -19.46 -1.50
CA VAL A 51 17.01 -19.99 -0.23
C VAL A 51 15.71 -20.77 -0.43
N THR A 52 15.64 -21.95 0.14
CA THR A 52 14.42 -22.75 0.20
C THR A 52 13.87 -22.74 1.62
N LEU A 53 12.61 -22.37 1.76
CA LEU A 53 11.87 -22.37 3.02
C LEU A 53 10.90 -23.57 3.02
N ASN A 54 11.09 -24.51 3.93
CA ASN A 54 10.26 -25.70 4.05
C ASN A 54 9.27 -25.52 5.20
N LEU A 55 7.98 -25.58 4.89
CA LEU A 55 6.87 -25.45 5.81
C LEU A 55 6.18 -26.81 6.05
N PRO A 56 5.66 -27.07 7.25
CA PRO A 56 4.86 -28.24 7.52
C PRO A 56 3.58 -28.30 6.67
N ARG A 57 3.26 -29.45 6.11
CA ARG A 57 2.08 -29.65 5.25
C ARG A 57 0.76 -29.32 5.95
N ASN A 58 0.65 -29.61 7.23
CA ASN A 58 -0.54 -29.31 8.04
C ASN A 58 -0.83 -27.81 8.15
N ILE A 59 0.17 -26.96 8.07
CA ILE A 59 0.03 -25.49 8.05
C ILE A 59 -0.40 -25.04 6.66
N VAL A 60 0.31 -25.49 5.63
CA VAL A 60 0.15 -25.01 4.24
C VAL A 60 -1.23 -25.35 3.67
N LYS A 61 -1.81 -26.49 4.01
CA LYS A 61 -3.13 -26.94 3.51
C LYS A 61 -4.28 -25.95 3.75
N ASN A 62 -4.11 -25.03 4.70
CA ASN A 62 -5.13 -24.04 5.06
C ASN A 62 -5.14 -22.81 4.14
N TYR A 63 -4.17 -22.72 3.24
CA TYR A 63 -3.97 -21.54 2.40
C TYR A 63 -4.01 -21.93 0.91
N LYS A 64 -4.35 -20.97 0.07
CA LYS A 64 -4.29 -21.09 -1.39
C LYS A 64 -3.07 -20.35 -1.95
N ASP A 65 -2.81 -19.18 -1.40
CA ASP A 65 -1.68 -18.33 -1.74
C ASP A 65 -0.90 -17.97 -0.47
N MET A 66 0.39 -17.72 -0.64
CA MET A 66 1.29 -17.26 0.41
C MET A 66 2.05 -16.03 -0.07
N TYR A 67 2.43 -15.18 0.87
CA TYR A 67 3.22 -13.97 0.64
C TYR A 67 4.48 -14.05 1.47
N ILE A 68 5.61 -13.83 0.82
CA ILE A 68 6.92 -13.81 1.46
C ILE A 68 7.41 -12.36 1.48
N GLU A 69 7.67 -11.85 2.66
CA GLU A 69 8.24 -10.52 2.87
C GLU A 69 9.74 -10.67 3.14
N MET A 70 10.56 -9.92 2.38
CA MET A 70 12.02 -10.02 2.41
C MET A 70 12.67 -8.65 2.32
N ASP A 71 13.78 -8.46 3.02
CA ASP A 71 14.73 -7.41 2.70
C ASP A 71 15.78 -8.00 1.75
N VAL A 72 15.95 -7.36 0.59
CA VAL A 72 16.90 -7.80 -0.44
C VAL A 72 17.65 -6.60 -0.98
N GLU A 73 18.96 -6.58 -0.80
CA GLU A 73 19.85 -5.59 -1.38
C GLU A 73 20.97 -6.29 -2.15
N LEU A 74 21.08 -6.02 -3.46
CA LEU A 74 22.20 -6.54 -4.26
C LEU A 74 23.44 -5.68 -4.01
N LEU A 75 24.51 -6.29 -3.53
CA LEU A 75 25.77 -5.62 -3.18
C LEU A 75 26.81 -5.71 -4.30
N SER A 76 26.78 -6.77 -5.09
CA SER A 76 27.70 -6.93 -6.21
C SER A 76 27.07 -6.41 -7.51
N PRO A 77 27.86 -5.79 -8.41
CA PRO A 77 27.37 -5.27 -9.67
C PRO A 77 27.16 -6.41 -10.68
N ASP A 78 26.07 -7.15 -10.58
CA ASP A 78 25.70 -8.06 -11.66
C ASP A 78 24.78 -7.38 -12.69
N LYS A 79 24.78 -7.92 -13.92
CA LYS A 79 24.08 -7.29 -15.05
C LYS A 79 22.57 -7.38 -14.94
N GLU A 80 22.06 -8.40 -14.25
CA GLU A 80 20.64 -8.65 -14.10
C GLU A 80 20.30 -8.90 -12.64
N HIS A 81 19.30 -8.23 -12.14
CA HIS A 81 18.72 -8.48 -10.82
C HIS A 81 17.36 -9.14 -10.98
N LYS A 82 17.33 -10.45 -10.81
CA LYS A 82 16.10 -11.23 -10.81
C LYS A 82 15.90 -11.86 -9.45
N ILE A 83 14.71 -11.69 -8.90
CA ILE A 83 14.26 -12.40 -7.70
C ILE A 83 12.93 -13.09 -8.00
N GLY A 84 12.77 -14.30 -7.55
CA GLY A 84 11.55 -15.08 -7.73
C GLY A 84 11.23 -15.94 -6.51
N VAL A 85 9.97 -16.34 -6.41
CA VAL A 85 9.52 -17.37 -5.49
C VAL A 85 8.70 -18.38 -6.28
N ASN A 86 9.14 -19.61 -6.30
CA ASN A 86 8.56 -20.70 -7.08
C ASN A 86 8.37 -20.30 -8.56
N GLU A 87 7.12 -20.17 -9.02
CA GLU A 87 6.74 -19.80 -10.38
C GLU A 87 6.70 -18.28 -10.65
N TYR A 88 6.69 -17.47 -9.62
CA TYR A 88 6.64 -16.01 -9.78
C TYR A 88 8.04 -15.40 -9.74
N SER A 89 8.33 -14.53 -10.67
CA SER A 89 9.59 -13.77 -10.69
C SER A 89 9.35 -12.30 -10.98
N GLN A 90 10.20 -11.47 -10.43
CA GLN A 90 10.31 -10.06 -10.77
C GLN A 90 11.71 -9.83 -11.34
N GLU A 91 11.76 -9.38 -12.58
CA GLU A 91 12.98 -8.86 -13.18
C GLU A 91 12.99 -7.35 -12.94
N ARG A 92 14.08 -6.88 -12.37
CA ARG A 92 14.37 -5.46 -12.35
C ARG A 92 15.58 -5.26 -13.23
N ASN A 93 15.32 -4.78 -14.44
CA ASN A 93 16.39 -4.31 -15.30
C ASN A 93 17.23 -3.31 -14.52
N ARG A 94 18.52 -3.23 -14.86
CA ARG A 94 19.40 -2.13 -14.49
C ARG A 94 18.73 -0.80 -14.86
N LEU A 95 17.77 -0.38 -14.11
CA LEU A 95 17.43 1.01 -14.09
C LEU A 95 18.65 1.70 -13.52
N SER A 96 19.54 1.99 -14.49
CA SER A 96 20.43 3.08 -14.49
C SER A 96 20.54 3.69 -13.14
N TYR A 97 21.64 3.72 -12.69
CA TYR A 97 22.00 4.82 -11.98
C TYR A 97 22.61 4.60 -10.67
N LYS A 98 23.33 5.54 -10.43
CA LYS A 98 23.96 6.04 -9.21
C LYS A 98 23.58 5.34 -7.86
N TYR A 99 22.44 4.67 -7.80
CA TYR A 99 21.93 3.97 -6.64
C TYR A 99 21.70 2.49 -6.97
N ARG A 100 22.76 1.74 -7.05
CA ARG A 100 22.78 0.28 -7.22
C ARG A 100 22.22 -0.49 -6.00
N ARG A 101 21.57 0.20 -5.08
CA ARG A 101 21.07 -0.37 -3.84
C ARG A 101 19.55 -0.44 -3.91
N PHE A 102 19.01 -1.62 -4.04
CA PHE A 102 17.62 -1.86 -3.71
C PHE A 102 17.56 -2.24 -2.24
N VAL A 103 17.39 -1.24 -1.38
CA VAL A 103 16.89 -1.47 -0.03
C VAL A 103 15.38 -1.36 -0.14
N SER A 104 14.70 -2.47 -0.22
CA SER A 104 13.26 -2.42 -0.09
C SER A 104 12.76 -3.72 0.51
N PRO A 105 11.77 -3.65 1.39
CA PRO A 105 10.95 -4.82 1.61
C PRO A 105 10.35 -5.23 0.27
N VAL A 106 10.65 -6.43 -0.17
CA VAL A 106 10.05 -7.06 -1.34
C VAL A 106 9.01 -8.02 -0.83
N THR A 107 7.77 -7.85 -1.24
CA THR A 107 6.72 -8.83 -0.99
C THR A 107 6.43 -9.59 -2.25
N MET A 108 6.59 -10.92 -2.20
CA MET A 108 6.31 -11.79 -3.33
C MET A 108 5.20 -12.78 -2.99
N ARG A 109 4.28 -12.96 -3.93
CA ARG A 109 3.23 -13.98 -3.87
C ARG A 109 3.77 -15.30 -4.41
N ALA A 110 3.33 -16.41 -3.84
CA ALA A 110 3.49 -17.74 -4.38
C ALA A 110 2.20 -18.55 -4.14
N LYS A 111 1.95 -19.59 -4.95
CA LYS A 111 0.94 -20.60 -4.60
C LYS A 111 1.37 -21.27 -3.30
N ALA A 112 0.39 -21.59 -2.46
CA ALA A 112 0.68 -22.26 -1.20
C ALA A 112 1.36 -23.62 -1.47
N SER A 113 2.55 -23.75 -0.92
CA SER A 113 3.39 -24.92 -1.08
C SER A 113 4.17 -25.17 0.21
N ASN A 114 4.40 -26.44 0.53
CA ASN A 114 5.28 -26.80 1.64
C ASN A 114 6.76 -26.44 1.36
N GLN A 115 7.09 -26.07 0.13
CA GLN A 115 8.40 -25.64 -0.28
C GLN A 115 8.31 -24.31 -1.06
N LEU A 116 8.93 -23.27 -0.52
CA LEU A 116 9.00 -21.94 -1.12
C LEU A 116 10.46 -21.68 -1.52
N ASN A 117 10.74 -21.74 -2.81
CA ASN A 117 12.08 -21.57 -3.37
C ASN A 117 12.28 -20.12 -3.76
N ILE A 118 13.05 -19.39 -2.97
CA ILE A 118 13.46 -18.01 -3.27
C ILE A 118 14.67 -18.10 -4.19
N LYS A 119 14.49 -17.71 -5.44
CA LYS A 119 15.47 -17.77 -6.51
C LYS A 119 16.02 -16.40 -6.80
N MET A 120 17.33 -16.28 -6.94
CA MET A 120 18.03 -15.01 -7.20
C MET A 120 19.05 -15.18 -8.32
N SER A 121 19.42 -14.09 -8.97
CA SER A 121 20.57 -14.05 -9.88
C SER A 121 21.87 -14.31 -9.11
N LYS A 122 22.93 -14.72 -9.82
CA LYS A 122 24.27 -14.84 -9.24
C LYS A 122 24.72 -13.50 -8.67
N GLY A 123 25.22 -13.49 -7.42
CA GLY A 123 25.68 -12.24 -6.79
C GLY A 123 25.81 -12.36 -5.27
N VAL A 124 26.14 -11.24 -4.65
CA VAL A 124 26.18 -11.09 -3.19
C VAL A 124 25.05 -10.17 -2.76
N TYR A 125 24.29 -10.60 -1.78
CA TYR A 125 23.09 -9.92 -1.31
C TYR A 125 23.15 -9.69 0.19
N ARG A 126 22.70 -8.52 0.65
CA ARG A 126 22.18 -8.42 1.99
C ARG A 126 20.75 -8.96 1.95
N PHE A 127 20.49 -10.02 2.70
CA PHE A 127 19.26 -10.77 2.58
C PHE A 127 18.68 -11.17 3.93
N LYS A 128 17.37 -10.96 4.09
CA LYS A 128 16.64 -11.40 5.27
C LYS A 128 15.19 -11.68 4.91
N VAL A 129 14.69 -12.87 5.22
CA VAL A 129 13.25 -13.13 5.21
C VAL A 129 12.65 -12.54 6.48
N LYS A 130 11.63 -11.70 6.33
CA LYS A 130 10.91 -11.04 7.45
C LYS A 130 9.68 -11.81 7.88
N GLY A 131 8.98 -12.38 6.90
CA GLY A 131 7.75 -13.08 7.19
C GLY A 131 7.24 -13.94 6.04
N ILE A 132 6.42 -14.91 6.40
CA ILE A 132 5.62 -15.74 5.50
C ILE A 132 4.19 -15.64 6.00
N TYR A 133 3.27 -15.22 5.12
CA TYR A 133 1.87 -15.01 5.45
C TYR A 133 0.99 -15.81 4.50
N GLY A 134 0.06 -16.56 5.05
CA GLY A 134 -0.91 -17.33 4.25
C GLY A 134 -2.19 -16.53 4.02
N GLU A 135 -2.77 -16.63 2.82
CA GLU A 135 -4.04 -16.00 2.46
C GLU A 135 -5.20 -16.97 2.63
N ASN A 136 -6.12 -16.61 3.52
CA ASN A 136 -7.36 -17.37 3.71
C ASN A 136 -8.48 -16.79 2.83
N TYR A 137 -8.67 -17.35 1.65
CA TYR A 137 -9.66 -16.91 0.68
C TYR A 137 -11.11 -16.95 1.20
N GLN A 138 -11.44 -17.89 2.07
CA GLN A 138 -12.78 -17.97 2.65
C GLN A 138 -13.05 -16.79 3.58
N THR A 139 -12.08 -16.38 4.34
CA THR A 139 -12.18 -15.19 5.20
C THR A 139 -12.32 -13.93 4.36
N LEU A 140 -11.53 -13.79 3.28
CA LEU A 140 -11.65 -12.68 2.34
C LEU A 140 -13.03 -12.64 1.65
N LYS A 141 -13.50 -13.79 1.18
CA LYS A 141 -14.82 -13.89 0.56
C LYS A 141 -15.93 -13.46 1.52
N LYS A 142 -15.91 -13.96 2.74
CA LYS A 142 -16.87 -13.57 3.80
C LYS A 142 -16.78 -12.06 4.09
N ALA A 143 -15.58 -11.52 4.21
CA ALA A 143 -15.37 -10.09 4.43
C ALA A 143 -15.87 -9.25 3.25
N SER A 144 -15.60 -9.65 2.01
CA SER A 144 -16.07 -8.92 0.83
C SER A 144 -17.58 -8.91 0.68
N GLN A 145 -18.26 -9.99 1.07
CA GLN A 145 -19.72 -10.07 1.06
C GLN A 145 -20.41 -9.13 2.06
N GLN A 146 -19.68 -8.66 3.06
CA GLN A 146 -20.18 -7.68 4.05
C GLN A 146 -20.03 -6.24 3.57
N LEU A 147 -19.35 -6.01 2.46
CA LEU A 147 -19.16 -4.69 1.88
C LEU A 147 -20.36 -4.37 0.97
N GLN A 148 -20.99 -3.22 1.20
CA GLN A 148 -22.10 -2.77 0.37
C GLN A 148 -21.64 -1.66 -0.59
N PRO A 149 -21.79 -1.83 -1.90
CA PRO A 149 -21.48 -0.77 -2.86
C PRO A 149 -22.46 0.38 -2.68
N VAL A 150 -21.93 1.60 -2.70
CA VAL A 150 -22.74 2.82 -2.60
C VAL A 150 -22.69 3.62 -3.89
N LYS A 151 -23.74 4.38 -4.15
CA LYS A 151 -23.82 5.22 -5.34
C LYS A 151 -22.97 6.47 -5.18
N VAL A 152 -22.15 6.76 -6.20
CA VAL A 152 -21.29 7.96 -6.23
C VAL A 152 -21.63 8.81 -7.41
N LYS A 153 -21.83 10.11 -7.20
CA LYS A 153 -21.98 11.13 -8.23
C LYS A 153 -20.76 12.06 -8.21
N LYS A 154 -20.18 12.31 -9.38
CA LYS A 154 -19.12 13.32 -9.54
C LYS A 154 -19.75 14.71 -9.47
N GLU A 155 -19.11 15.63 -8.76
CA GLU A 155 -19.46 17.04 -8.71
C GLU A 155 -18.25 17.89 -9.15
N ARG A 156 -18.41 19.20 -9.28
CA ARG A 156 -17.35 20.12 -9.75
C ARG A 156 -16.08 20.02 -8.88
N ASN A 157 -16.24 19.99 -7.57
CA ASN A 157 -15.12 19.98 -6.60
C ASN A 157 -15.13 18.73 -5.71
N GLY A 158 -15.44 17.54 -6.27
CA GLY A 158 -15.40 16.32 -5.49
C GLY A 158 -16.49 15.32 -5.84
N PHE A 159 -17.07 14.70 -4.84
CA PHE A 159 -18.03 13.62 -5.02
C PHE A 159 -19.19 13.74 -4.02
N THR A 160 -20.37 13.36 -4.45
CA THR A 160 -21.50 13.05 -3.56
C THR A 160 -21.70 11.56 -3.49
N ILE A 161 -21.63 11.02 -2.28
CA ILE A 161 -21.82 9.61 -1.96
C ILE A 161 -23.22 9.45 -1.37
N ILE A 162 -24.01 8.50 -1.89
CA ILE A 162 -25.40 8.28 -1.49
C ILE A 162 -25.51 6.89 -0.90
N LYS A 163 -25.97 6.79 0.35
CA LYS A 163 -26.29 5.55 1.04
C LYS A 163 -27.71 5.57 1.57
N LYS A 164 -28.23 4.43 2.01
CA LYS A 164 -29.55 4.38 2.67
C LYS A 164 -29.49 5.04 4.04
N LYS A 165 -30.60 5.70 4.46
CA LYS A 165 -30.67 6.44 5.73
C LYS A 165 -30.37 5.58 6.95
N LYS A 166 -30.83 4.33 6.98
CA LYS A 166 -30.64 3.36 8.08
C LYS A 166 -29.22 2.78 8.18
N GLU A 167 -28.39 2.98 7.15
CA GLU A 167 -27.05 2.41 7.14
C GLU A 167 -26.08 3.29 7.94
N HIS A 168 -25.20 2.63 8.67
CA HIS A 168 -24.11 3.24 9.43
C HIS A 168 -22.83 2.44 9.26
N GLY A 169 -21.69 2.98 9.65
CA GLY A 169 -20.41 2.31 9.55
C GLY A 169 -19.33 3.23 8.95
N TYR A 170 -18.51 2.69 8.08
CA TYR A 170 -17.42 3.41 7.42
C TYR A 170 -17.57 3.35 5.90
N LEU A 171 -17.61 4.51 5.28
CA LEU A 171 -17.41 4.60 3.83
C LEU A 171 -15.93 4.43 3.55
N VAL A 172 -15.58 3.43 2.75
CA VAL A 172 -14.21 3.18 2.30
C VAL A 172 -14.10 3.58 0.83
N LEU A 173 -13.22 4.52 0.56
CA LEU A 173 -12.99 5.05 -0.78
C LEU A 173 -11.67 4.51 -1.33
N PRO A 174 -11.65 3.98 -2.57
CA PRO A 174 -10.44 3.49 -3.22
C PRO A 174 -9.58 4.66 -3.74
N MET A 175 -9.19 5.52 -2.83
CA MET A 175 -8.30 6.66 -3.07
C MET A 175 -7.40 6.87 -1.87
N VAL A 176 -6.18 7.32 -2.13
CA VAL A 176 -5.20 7.60 -1.08
C VAL A 176 -5.70 8.75 -0.21
N TYR A 177 -5.60 8.57 1.11
CA TYR A 177 -5.90 9.64 2.05
C TYR A 177 -4.90 10.78 1.88
N ALA A 178 -5.40 12.00 1.82
CA ALA A 178 -4.58 13.21 1.78
C ALA A 178 -5.11 14.25 2.78
N LYS A 179 -4.19 14.99 3.39
CA LYS A 179 -4.54 16.19 4.17
C LYS A 179 -5.26 17.18 3.24
N GLY A 180 -6.34 17.79 3.72
CA GLY A 180 -7.17 18.68 2.91
C GLY A 180 -8.41 18.05 2.31
N MET A 181 -8.65 16.77 2.56
CA MET A 181 -9.95 16.14 2.29
C MET A 181 -10.97 16.54 3.35
N HIS A 182 -12.14 16.98 2.91
CA HIS A 182 -13.26 17.43 3.74
C HIS A 182 -14.51 16.64 3.38
N ALA A 183 -15.21 16.15 4.39
CA ALA A 183 -16.50 15.50 4.20
C ALA A 183 -17.60 16.21 4.99
N MET A 184 -18.79 16.29 4.42
CA MET A 184 -19.96 16.90 5.06
C MET A 184 -21.20 16.03 4.86
N ALA A 185 -22.03 15.94 5.88
CA ALA A 185 -23.37 15.37 5.79
C ALA A 185 -24.36 16.22 6.60
N ASN A 186 -25.52 16.50 6.02
CA ASN A 186 -26.56 17.32 6.65
C ASN A 186 -26.03 18.67 7.16
N GLY A 187 -25.13 19.32 6.41
CA GLY A 187 -24.51 20.60 6.79
C GLY A 187 -23.42 20.51 7.88
N LYS A 188 -23.16 19.31 8.44
CA LYS A 188 -22.15 19.11 9.50
C LYS A 188 -20.90 18.43 8.96
N PRO A 189 -19.69 18.83 9.41
CA PRO A 189 -18.45 18.20 9.01
C PRO A 189 -18.37 16.76 9.55
N LEU A 190 -17.78 15.88 8.73
CA LEU A 190 -17.44 14.52 9.12
C LEU A 190 -15.93 14.34 9.16
N LYS A 191 -15.45 13.51 10.06
CA LYS A 191 -14.04 13.15 10.13
C LYS A 191 -13.64 12.33 8.91
N VAL A 192 -12.67 12.82 8.14
CA VAL A 192 -12.00 12.03 7.10
C VAL A 192 -10.72 11.47 7.69
N GLN A 193 -10.47 10.20 7.52
CA GLN A 193 -9.31 9.53 8.11
C GLN A 193 -8.72 8.49 7.17
N GLN A 194 -7.49 8.10 7.46
CA GLN A 194 -6.83 7.00 6.77
C GLN A 194 -7.37 5.66 7.28
N GLY A 195 -7.58 4.72 6.38
CA GLY A 195 -7.97 3.35 6.69
C GLY A 195 -7.35 2.37 5.72
N ASN A 196 -7.32 1.08 6.08
CA ASN A 196 -6.71 0.03 5.26
C ASN A 196 -5.31 0.39 4.73
N GLY A 197 -4.47 0.92 5.61
CA GLY A 197 -3.12 1.37 5.28
C GLY A 197 -3.05 2.71 4.58
N ILE A 198 -3.71 2.88 3.45
CA ILE A 198 -3.60 4.11 2.61
C ILE A 198 -4.94 4.69 2.16
N MET A 199 -6.03 3.96 2.30
CA MET A 199 -7.34 4.38 1.77
C MET A 199 -7.97 5.51 2.58
N THR A 200 -8.83 6.28 1.93
CA THR A 200 -9.65 7.29 2.59
C THR A 200 -10.89 6.65 3.19
N THR A 201 -11.19 6.93 4.46
CA THR A 201 -12.38 6.44 5.14
C THR A 201 -13.14 7.58 5.83
N ILE A 202 -14.47 7.43 5.89
CA ILE A 202 -15.36 8.41 6.51
C ILE A 202 -16.35 7.64 7.39
N PRO A 203 -16.31 7.83 8.71
CA PRO A 203 -17.34 7.25 9.61
C PRO A 203 -18.67 7.93 9.33
N VAL A 204 -19.72 7.13 9.15
CA VAL A 204 -21.07 7.62 8.86
C VAL A 204 -22.10 6.99 9.81
N LYS A 205 -23.09 7.79 10.20
CA LYS A 205 -24.15 7.40 11.09
C LYS A 205 -25.48 7.21 10.35
N GLU A 206 -26.46 6.67 11.01
CA GLU A 206 -27.84 6.71 10.54
C GLU A 206 -28.30 8.14 10.32
N GLY A 207 -29.26 8.34 9.43
CA GLY A 207 -29.74 9.66 9.05
C GLY A 207 -28.86 10.40 8.02
N GLN A 208 -27.60 10.02 7.87
CA GLN A 208 -26.66 10.64 6.93
C GLN A 208 -26.73 9.96 5.55
N ALA A 209 -27.75 10.25 4.77
CA ALA A 209 -27.97 9.60 3.49
C ALA A 209 -27.09 10.15 2.34
N LYS A 210 -26.70 11.41 2.43
CA LYS A 210 -25.91 12.12 1.40
C LYS A 210 -24.66 12.72 2.01
N ILE A 211 -23.50 12.24 1.57
CA ILE A 211 -22.19 12.70 2.04
C ILE A 211 -21.48 13.41 0.88
N LYS A 212 -21.11 14.66 1.08
CA LYS A 212 -20.30 15.43 0.14
C LYS A 212 -18.84 15.31 0.55
N LEU A 213 -17.97 14.89 -0.37
CA LEU A 213 -16.52 14.86 -0.20
C LEU A 213 -15.90 15.89 -1.15
N SER A 214 -15.04 16.74 -0.64
CA SER A 214 -14.27 17.72 -1.40
C SER A 214 -12.80 17.69 -1.00
N TYR A 215 -11.97 18.30 -1.81
CA TYR A 215 -10.54 18.43 -1.54
C TYR A 215 -10.11 19.88 -1.70
N THR A 216 -9.40 20.39 -0.70
CA THR A 216 -8.71 21.68 -0.75
C THR A 216 -7.25 21.44 -0.38
N PRO A 217 -6.29 21.75 -1.25
CA PRO A 217 -4.88 21.57 -0.93
C PRO A 217 -4.49 22.24 0.39
N PRO A 218 -3.62 21.66 1.19
CA PRO A 218 -3.07 22.33 2.36
C PRO A 218 -2.43 23.67 1.97
N TYR A 219 -2.63 24.66 2.82
CA TYR A 219 -2.12 26.04 2.61
C TYR A 219 -2.69 26.79 1.39
N PHE A 220 -3.72 26.27 0.71
CA PHE A 220 -4.30 26.88 -0.49
C PHE A 220 -4.66 28.35 -0.27
N TYR A 221 -5.38 28.65 0.80
CA TYR A 221 -5.78 30.04 1.10
C TYR A 221 -4.58 30.91 1.47
N LEU A 222 -3.60 30.39 2.21
CA LEU A 222 -2.37 31.10 2.53
C LEU A 222 -1.61 31.49 1.26
N LEU A 223 -1.45 30.54 0.32
CA LEU A 223 -0.76 30.79 -0.94
C LEU A 223 -1.48 31.84 -1.80
N ILE A 224 -2.81 31.79 -1.87
CA ILE A 224 -3.59 32.82 -2.56
C ILE A 224 -3.36 34.19 -1.90
N THR A 225 -3.45 34.29 -0.58
CA THR A 225 -3.24 35.53 0.14
C THR A 225 -1.87 36.13 -0.12
N VAL A 226 -0.81 35.33 -0.02
CA VAL A 226 0.57 35.75 -0.32
C VAL A 226 0.70 36.22 -1.77
N SER A 227 0.10 35.49 -2.72
CA SER A 227 0.11 35.89 -4.13
C SER A 227 -0.61 37.20 -4.37
N CYS A 228 -1.77 37.44 -3.75
CA CYS A 228 -2.50 38.71 -3.86
C CYS A 228 -1.69 39.87 -3.29
N ILE A 229 -1.06 39.71 -2.12
CA ILE A 229 -0.17 40.72 -1.53
C ILE A 229 1.00 41.02 -2.48
N GLY A 230 1.63 40.02 -3.04
CA GLY A 230 2.73 40.17 -4.00
C GLY A 230 2.32 40.98 -5.24
N ILE A 231 1.13 40.74 -5.79
CA ILE A 231 0.58 41.51 -6.92
C ILE A 231 0.35 42.97 -6.53
N ILE A 232 -0.27 43.23 -5.37
CA ILE A 232 -0.53 44.57 -4.89
C ILE A 232 0.79 45.35 -4.72
N LEU A 233 1.77 44.75 -4.06
CA LEU A 233 3.09 45.37 -3.87
C LEU A 233 3.79 45.66 -5.21
N SER A 234 3.70 44.76 -6.19
CA SER A 234 4.24 44.98 -7.53
C SER A 234 3.60 46.19 -8.24
N ILE A 235 2.28 46.34 -8.13
CA ILE A 235 1.55 47.45 -8.71
C ILE A 235 1.97 48.77 -8.03
N LEU A 236 2.04 48.77 -6.70
CA LEU A 236 2.45 49.96 -5.93
C LEU A 236 3.89 50.36 -6.27
N PHE A 237 4.80 49.40 -6.36
CA PHE A 237 6.19 49.64 -6.74
C PHE A 237 6.29 50.26 -8.14
N THR A 238 5.58 49.67 -9.11
CA THR A 238 5.56 50.20 -10.51
C THR A 238 5.03 51.63 -10.57
N HIS A 239 3.98 51.92 -9.79
CA HIS A 239 3.41 53.26 -9.71
C HIS A 239 4.37 54.25 -9.05
N TYR A 240 5.09 53.81 -8.01
CA TYR A 240 6.10 54.64 -7.34
C TYR A 240 7.27 55.01 -8.25
N VAL A 241 7.78 54.02 -8.99
CA VAL A 241 8.91 54.21 -9.95
C VAL A 241 8.53 55.15 -11.10
N LYS A 242 7.28 55.09 -11.58
CA LYS A 242 6.82 56.00 -12.67
C LYS A 242 6.60 57.45 -12.22
N ARG A 243 6.55 57.73 -10.92
CA ARG A 243 6.39 59.10 -10.38
C ARG A 243 7.71 59.80 -10.06
N LYS A 244 8.83 59.09 -10.13
CA LYS A 244 10.18 59.63 -10.10
C LYS A 244 10.72 59.83 -11.51
#